data_6f7b5c722a112525e45f088e025839f6
#
_entry.id   6f7b5c722a112525e45f088e025839f6
#
_cell.length_a   1.000
_cell.length_b   1.000
_cell.length_c   1.000
_cell.angle_alpha   90.00
_cell.angle_beta   90.00
_cell.angle_gamma   90.00
#
_symmetry.space_group_name_H-M   'P 1'
#
loop_
_entity.id
_entity.type
_entity.pdbx_description
1 polymer ?
#
loop_
_entity_poly.entity_id
_entity_poly.type
_entity_poly.pdbx_seq_one_letter_code
_entity_poly.pdbx_strand_id
1 'polypeptide(L)'
;QVKIKENMKIKVPDEIFSIQKWEASVESNNNVATFIKELVLNLPEGENLNFQAGGYIQIDIPEYHNLKFSDFDVEKEYHPDWDQYKIWDLTANNDEPVFRAYSMANHPAEGNRVMLNVRIATPPPPLWSEVPPGLASSYIFNLKPGDKVSVSGPYGEFFIKDTDREMVYIGG
;
A
#
# COMPACT_ATOMS: atom_id res chain seq x y z
N GLN A 1 -39.03 -27.03 -15.07
CA GLN A 1 -37.98 -26.66 -16.03
C GLN A 1 -37.75 -25.17 -15.94
N VAL A 2 -36.65 -24.76 -15.35
CA VAL A 2 -36.21 -23.36 -15.31
C VAL A 2 -35.50 -23.09 -16.65
N LYS A 3 -36.12 -22.31 -17.52
CA LYS A 3 -35.46 -21.78 -18.71
C LYS A 3 -34.44 -20.78 -18.25
N ILE A 4 -33.15 -21.14 -18.26
CA ILE A 4 -32.03 -20.24 -18.16
C ILE A 4 -32.10 -19.35 -19.39
N LYS A 5 -32.31 -18.04 -19.21
CA LYS A 5 -32.22 -17.08 -20.32
C LYS A 5 -30.77 -17.03 -20.79
N GLU A 6 -30.52 -17.68 -21.93
CA GLU A 6 -29.31 -17.54 -22.72
C GLU A 6 -29.26 -16.12 -23.27
N ASN A 7 -28.75 -15.15 -22.59
CA ASN A 7 -28.32 -13.84 -23.08
C ASN A 7 -28.17 -12.82 -21.95
N MET A 8 -27.52 -13.21 -20.85
CA MET A 8 -26.96 -12.20 -19.97
C MET A 8 -25.61 -11.79 -20.55
N LYS A 9 -25.60 -10.77 -21.43
CA LYS A 9 -24.37 -10.06 -21.76
C LYS A 9 -23.98 -9.27 -20.51
N ILE A 10 -23.16 -9.85 -19.65
CA ILE A 10 -22.49 -9.11 -18.60
C ILE A 10 -21.54 -8.16 -19.32
N LYS A 11 -21.90 -6.89 -19.33
CA LYS A 11 -20.99 -5.84 -19.79
C LYS A 11 -19.99 -5.65 -18.68
N VAL A 12 -18.87 -6.34 -18.78
CA VAL A 12 -17.73 -6.13 -17.87
C VAL A 12 -17.17 -4.77 -18.22
N PRO A 13 -17.04 -3.83 -17.27
CA PRO A 13 -16.43 -2.54 -17.53
C PRO A 13 -15.03 -2.71 -18.12
N ASP A 14 -14.68 -1.90 -19.12
CA ASP A 14 -13.37 -1.96 -19.80
C ASP A 14 -12.21 -1.78 -18.80
N GLU A 15 -12.46 -1.08 -17.68
CA GLU A 15 -11.51 -0.88 -16.59
C GLU A 15 -11.03 -2.20 -15.95
N ILE A 16 -11.85 -3.25 -15.94
CA ILE A 16 -11.45 -4.56 -15.41
C ILE A 16 -10.39 -5.24 -16.29
N PHE A 17 -10.38 -4.93 -17.58
CA PHE A 17 -9.37 -5.47 -18.51
C PHE A 17 -8.05 -4.68 -18.51
N SER A 18 -8.04 -3.49 -17.89
CA SER A 18 -6.83 -2.66 -17.75
C SER A 18 -6.03 -2.94 -16.48
N ILE A 19 -6.60 -3.69 -15.52
CA ILE A 19 -5.92 -4.07 -14.30
C ILE A 19 -4.86 -5.12 -14.62
N GLN A 20 -3.62 -4.80 -14.26
CA GLN A 20 -2.48 -5.68 -14.46
C GLN A 20 -1.89 -6.05 -13.09
N LYS A 21 -1.04 -7.08 -13.09
CA LYS A 21 -0.32 -7.54 -11.91
C LYS A 21 1.16 -7.66 -12.24
N TRP A 22 2.00 -7.10 -11.37
CA TRP A 22 3.45 -7.10 -11.53
C TRP A 22 4.14 -7.57 -10.26
N GLU A 23 5.34 -8.11 -10.44
CA GLU A 23 6.34 -8.25 -9.40
C GLU A 23 7.26 -7.03 -9.44
N ALA A 24 6.96 -6.03 -8.63
CA ALA A 24 7.75 -4.82 -8.51
C ALA A 24 8.96 -5.03 -7.59
N SER A 25 9.98 -4.21 -7.75
CA SER A 25 11.14 -4.19 -6.85
C SER A 25 11.15 -2.95 -5.99
N VAL A 26 11.48 -3.10 -4.72
CA VAL A 26 11.67 -1.97 -3.80
C VAL A 26 12.92 -1.20 -4.22
N GLU A 27 12.73 0.09 -4.56
CA GLU A 27 13.83 1.02 -4.80
C GLU A 27 14.31 1.61 -3.48
N SER A 28 13.37 2.10 -2.67
CA SER A 28 13.63 2.67 -1.35
C SER A 28 12.42 2.51 -0.43
N ASN A 29 12.67 2.54 0.88
CA ASN A 29 11.63 2.45 1.91
C ASN A 29 12.09 3.22 3.16
N ASN A 30 12.05 4.56 3.10
CA ASN A 30 12.63 5.43 4.10
C ASN A 30 11.55 6.13 4.93
N ASN A 31 11.82 6.41 6.19
CA ASN A 31 10.90 7.24 6.98
C ASN A 31 10.89 8.69 6.44
N VAL A 32 9.68 9.22 6.27
CA VAL A 32 9.43 10.63 5.97
C VAL A 32 8.78 11.36 7.15
N ALA A 33 8.38 10.58 8.15
CA ALA A 33 7.95 11.03 9.47
C ALA A 33 8.08 9.88 10.46
N THR A 34 7.97 10.16 11.76
CA THR A 34 8.17 9.20 12.85
C THR A 34 7.50 7.84 12.61
N PHE A 35 6.29 7.83 12.07
CA PHE A 35 5.49 6.63 11.86
C PHE A 35 5.05 6.44 10.41
N ILE A 36 5.69 7.14 9.45
CA ILE A 36 5.34 7.06 8.04
C ILE A 36 6.60 6.77 7.23
N LYS A 37 6.54 5.73 6.41
CA LYS A 37 7.53 5.44 5.38
C LYS A 37 7.02 5.82 4.00
N GLU A 38 7.91 6.36 3.18
CA GLU A 38 7.76 6.47 1.75
C GLU A 38 8.35 5.21 1.11
N LEU A 39 7.48 4.37 0.58
CA LEU A 39 7.85 3.19 -0.18
C LEU A 39 7.86 3.53 -1.66
N VAL A 40 9.00 3.37 -2.31
CA VAL A 40 9.15 3.52 -3.77
C VAL A 40 9.37 2.15 -4.40
N LEU A 41 8.52 1.82 -5.35
CA LEU A 41 8.56 0.57 -6.12
C LEU A 41 8.84 0.87 -7.59
N ASN A 42 9.71 0.08 -8.20
CA ASN A 42 9.92 0.06 -9.65
C ASN A 42 9.18 -1.14 -10.25
N LEU A 43 8.36 -0.89 -11.24
CA LEU A 43 7.78 -1.93 -12.07
C LEU A 43 8.87 -2.59 -12.93
N PRO A 44 8.65 -3.80 -13.47
CA PRO A 44 9.58 -4.44 -14.40
C PRO A 44 9.91 -3.53 -15.60
N GLU A 45 11.08 -3.75 -16.18
CA GLU A 45 11.52 -2.99 -17.35
C GLU A 45 10.53 -3.13 -18.51
N GLY A 46 10.17 -2.02 -19.13
CA GLY A 46 9.19 -1.96 -20.22
C GLY A 46 7.74 -1.88 -19.76
N GLU A 47 7.45 -2.09 -18.49
CA GLU A 47 6.11 -1.93 -17.93
C GLU A 47 5.85 -0.47 -17.53
N ASN A 48 4.59 -0.06 -17.61
CA ASN A 48 4.16 1.28 -17.24
C ASN A 48 2.78 1.24 -16.59
N LEU A 49 2.64 1.90 -15.46
CA LEU A 49 1.37 2.06 -14.76
C LEU A 49 0.70 3.37 -15.21
N ASN A 50 -0.23 3.25 -16.16
CA ASN A 50 -1.02 4.38 -16.60
C ASN A 50 -2.16 4.62 -15.60
N PHE A 51 -2.02 5.60 -14.73
CA PHE A 51 -3.03 5.94 -13.73
C PHE A 51 -3.37 7.43 -13.75
N GLN A 52 -4.47 7.79 -13.11
CA GLN A 52 -4.85 9.18 -12.84
C GLN A 52 -4.58 9.51 -11.37
N ALA A 53 -4.25 10.77 -11.07
CA ALA A 53 -4.12 11.23 -9.68
C ALA A 53 -5.41 10.94 -8.89
N GLY A 54 -5.27 10.34 -7.71
CA GLY A 54 -6.37 9.76 -6.92
C GLY A 54 -6.53 8.26 -7.09
N GLY A 55 -5.80 7.64 -8.03
CA GLY A 55 -5.74 6.21 -8.19
C GLY A 55 -4.97 5.51 -7.07
N TYR A 56 -5.19 4.20 -6.94
CA TYR A 56 -4.52 3.35 -5.97
C TYR A 56 -4.06 2.03 -6.60
N ILE A 57 -3.14 1.37 -5.94
CA ILE A 57 -2.74 -0.01 -6.22
C ILE A 57 -3.16 -0.92 -5.07
N GLN A 58 -3.16 -2.22 -5.32
CA GLN A 58 -3.23 -3.24 -4.29
C GLN A 58 -1.86 -3.91 -4.15
N ILE A 59 -1.45 -4.13 -2.91
CA ILE A 59 -0.24 -4.89 -2.56
C ILE A 59 -0.69 -6.23 -1.99
N ASP A 60 -0.13 -7.31 -2.51
CA ASP A 60 -0.27 -8.64 -1.93
C ASP A 60 0.66 -8.75 -0.72
N ILE A 61 0.10 -9.12 0.42
CA ILE A 61 0.80 -9.34 1.67
C ILE A 61 0.87 -10.86 1.88
N PRO A 62 2.03 -11.48 1.81
CA PRO A 62 2.17 -12.91 2.04
C PRO A 62 1.90 -13.29 3.49
N GLU A 63 1.77 -14.58 3.73
CA GLU A 63 1.86 -15.12 5.08
C GLU A 63 3.24 -14.83 5.68
N TYR A 64 3.29 -14.41 6.94
CA TYR A 64 4.52 -14.23 7.70
C TYR A 64 4.27 -14.38 9.19
N HIS A 65 5.28 -14.85 9.94
CA HIS A 65 5.19 -15.05 11.37
C HIS A 65 6.34 -14.40 12.11
N ASN A 66 6.06 -13.91 13.30
CA ASN A 66 7.05 -13.37 14.22
C ASN A 66 7.89 -12.23 13.64
N LEU A 67 7.24 -11.32 12.89
CA LEU A 67 7.86 -10.13 12.34
C LEU A 67 8.08 -9.12 13.47
N LYS A 68 9.32 -8.97 13.92
CA LYS A 68 9.68 -8.10 15.03
C LYS A 68 9.89 -6.67 14.55
N PHE A 69 9.34 -5.70 15.26
CA PHE A 69 9.53 -4.30 14.93
C PHE A 69 10.96 -3.81 15.23
N SER A 70 11.68 -4.50 16.13
CA SER A 70 13.12 -4.28 16.36
C SER A 70 14.00 -4.52 15.13
N ASP A 71 13.50 -5.25 14.11
CA ASP A 71 14.23 -5.56 12.90
C ASP A 71 13.96 -4.54 11.77
N PHE A 72 13.07 -3.56 12.01
CA PHE A 72 12.77 -2.51 11.05
C PHE A 72 13.92 -1.50 10.96
N ASP A 73 14.20 -1.09 9.73
CA ASP A 73 15.14 -0.01 9.45
C ASP A 73 14.40 1.33 9.62
N VAL A 74 14.63 2.00 10.73
CA VAL A 74 14.05 3.30 11.07
C VAL A 74 15.17 4.28 11.29
N GLU A 75 15.09 5.48 10.72
CA GLU A 75 16.10 6.51 10.83
C GLU A 75 16.26 6.96 12.29
N LYS A 76 17.51 7.20 12.70
CA LYS A 76 17.87 7.46 14.10
C LYS A 76 17.15 8.67 14.72
N GLU A 77 16.78 9.64 13.92
CA GLU A 77 16.05 10.82 14.38
C GLU A 77 14.67 10.47 14.96
N TYR A 78 14.07 9.34 14.53
CA TYR A 78 12.74 8.89 15.00
C TYR A 78 12.82 7.89 16.16
N HIS A 79 14.01 7.37 16.51
CA HIS A 79 14.17 6.40 17.61
C HIS A 79 13.60 6.88 18.96
N PRO A 80 13.78 8.17 19.36
CA PRO A 80 13.24 8.62 20.65
C PRO A 80 11.74 8.41 20.81
N ASP A 81 10.95 8.63 19.75
CA ASP A 81 9.51 8.42 19.77
C ASP A 81 9.18 6.91 19.80
N TRP A 82 9.92 6.10 19.05
CA TRP A 82 9.76 4.64 19.05
C TRP A 82 10.08 4.03 20.40
N ASP A 83 11.12 4.54 21.09
CA ASP A 83 11.49 4.17 22.46
C ASP A 83 10.40 4.59 23.46
N GLN A 84 9.94 5.84 23.36
CA GLN A 84 8.92 6.40 24.25
C GLN A 84 7.64 5.58 24.22
N TYR A 85 7.20 5.19 23.02
CA TYR A 85 5.98 4.41 22.82
C TYR A 85 6.23 2.90 22.80
N LYS A 86 7.45 2.42 23.08
CA LYS A 86 7.84 1.00 23.08
C LYS A 86 7.46 0.26 21.80
N ILE A 87 7.54 0.93 20.67
CA ILE A 87 7.14 0.39 19.37
C ILE A 87 8.03 -0.80 18.98
N TRP A 88 9.31 -0.78 19.37
CA TRP A 88 10.27 -1.86 19.11
C TRP A 88 9.87 -3.21 19.72
N ASP A 89 9.06 -3.21 20.79
CA ASP A 89 8.65 -4.43 21.49
C ASP A 89 7.51 -5.17 20.76
N LEU A 90 6.94 -4.56 19.72
CA LEU A 90 5.83 -5.13 18.98
C LEU A 90 6.27 -6.23 18.03
N THR A 91 5.36 -7.17 17.79
CA THR A 91 5.53 -8.27 16.84
C THR A 91 4.24 -8.42 16.05
N ALA A 92 4.35 -8.59 14.74
CA ALA A 92 3.22 -8.80 13.86
C ALA A 92 3.22 -10.19 13.24
N ASN A 93 2.02 -10.70 12.93
CA ASN A 93 1.80 -11.94 12.22
C ASN A 93 0.73 -11.75 11.15
N ASN A 94 0.81 -12.55 10.12
CA ASN A 94 -0.21 -12.68 9.09
C ASN A 94 -0.35 -14.17 8.73
N ASP A 95 -1.44 -14.78 9.15
CA ASP A 95 -1.63 -16.24 9.06
C ASP A 95 -2.12 -16.70 7.68
N GLU A 96 -2.52 -15.76 6.81
CA GLU A 96 -2.96 -16.05 5.45
C GLU A 96 -2.62 -14.90 4.50
N PRO A 97 -2.38 -15.18 3.21
CA PRO A 97 -2.16 -14.14 2.23
C PRO A 97 -3.38 -13.23 2.10
N VAL A 98 -3.16 -11.92 2.16
CA VAL A 98 -4.18 -10.90 1.97
C VAL A 98 -3.69 -9.81 1.03
N PHE A 99 -4.58 -8.92 0.60
CA PHE A 99 -4.17 -7.71 -0.13
C PHE A 99 -4.70 -6.45 0.56
N ARG A 100 -4.02 -5.33 0.34
CA ARG A 100 -4.47 -4.01 0.83
C ARG A 100 -4.25 -2.95 -0.23
N ALA A 101 -5.20 -2.01 -0.28
CA ALA A 101 -5.17 -0.87 -1.18
C ALA A 101 -4.35 0.28 -0.59
N TYR A 102 -3.54 0.90 -1.44
CA TYR A 102 -2.74 2.08 -1.11
C TYR A 102 -2.82 3.11 -2.24
N SER A 103 -3.21 4.34 -1.88
CA SER A 103 -3.22 5.46 -2.83
C SER A 103 -1.80 5.79 -3.26
N MET A 104 -1.63 6.07 -4.54
CA MET A 104 -0.34 6.50 -5.07
C MET A 104 -0.06 7.96 -4.73
N ALA A 105 1.15 8.24 -4.27
CA ALA A 105 1.61 9.56 -3.86
C ALA A 105 2.43 10.27 -4.94
N ASN A 106 2.89 9.56 -5.97
CA ASN A 106 3.64 10.13 -7.07
C ASN A 106 2.73 10.69 -8.19
N HIS A 107 3.33 11.48 -9.06
CA HIS A 107 2.64 12.01 -10.25
C HIS A 107 2.60 10.95 -11.36
N PRO A 108 1.48 10.83 -12.12
CA PRO A 108 1.37 9.83 -13.20
C PRO A 108 2.47 9.90 -14.28
N ALA A 109 3.07 11.08 -14.50
CA ALA A 109 4.15 11.25 -15.48
C ALA A 109 5.53 10.72 -15.02
N GLU A 110 5.65 10.16 -13.83
CA GLU A 110 6.91 9.60 -13.33
C GLU A 110 7.22 8.19 -13.86
N GLY A 111 6.40 7.72 -14.79
CA GLY A 111 6.69 6.50 -15.54
C GLY A 111 6.38 5.20 -14.79
N ASN A 112 7.37 4.32 -14.68
CA ASN A 112 7.21 2.98 -14.10
C ASN A 112 7.43 2.92 -12.58
N ARG A 113 7.39 4.05 -11.89
CA ARG A 113 7.53 4.16 -10.44
C ARG A 113 6.18 4.27 -9.76
N VAL A 114 6.07 3.61 -8.62
CA VAL A 114 4.94 3.72 -7.70
C VAL A 114 5.47 4.19 -6.35
N MET A 115 4.94 5.30 -5.85
CA MET A 115 5.30 5.85 -4.55
C MET A 115 4.10 5.80 -3.62
N LEU A 116 4.30 5.32 -2.42
CA LEU A 116 3.27 5.21 -1.39
C LEU A 116 3.76 5.80 -0.08
N ASN A 117 2.92 6.57 0.60
CA ASN A 117 3.15 6.98 1.97
C ASN A 117 2.34 6.08 2.90
N VAL A 118 3.05 5.26 3.67
CA VAL A 118 2.44 4.23 4.52
C VAL A 118 2.71 4.52 5.98
N ARG A 119 1.62 4.74 6.74
CA ARG A 119 1.71 4.86 8.20
C ARG A 119 1.69 3.48 8.85
N ILE A 120 2.62 3.24 9.79
CA ILE A 120 2.57 2.04 10.63
C ILE A 120 1.32 2.06 11.50
N ALA A 121 0.53 1.00 11.45
CA ALA A 121 -0.65 0.86 12.28
C ALA A 121 -0.26 0.11 13.57
N THR A 122 -0.07 0.86 14.65
CA THR A 122 0.18 0.32 15.97
C THR A 122 -1.07 0.40 16.82
N PRO A 123 -1.31 -0.57 17.71
CA PRO A 123 -2.38 -0.44 18.68
C PRO A 123 -2.10 0.75 19.59
N PRO A 124 -3.13 1.47 20.08
CA PRO A 124 -2.91 2.53 21.05
C PRO A 124 -2.51 1.94 22.41
N PRO A 125 -1.58 2.58 23.15
CA PRO A 125 -1.39 2.23 24.57
C PRO A 125 -2.70 2.46 25.35
N PRO A 126 -3.14 1.59 26.26
CA PRO A 126 -2.50 0.39 26.78
C PRO A 126 -2.87 -0.93 26.07
N LEU A 127 -3.51 -0.89 24.91
CA LEU A 127 -4.11 -2.07 24.25
C LEU A 127 -3.10 -2.94 23.47
N TRP A 128 -1.79 -2.76 23.66
CA TRP A 128 -0.76 -3.46 22.89
C TRP A 128 -0.77 -4.99 23.04
N SER A 129 -1.24 -5.49 24.20
CA SER A 129 -1.39 -6.92 24.42
C SER A 129 -2.71 -7.49 23.91
N GLU A 130 -3.68 -6.64 23.58
CA GLU A 130 -5.05 -7.04 23.23
C GLU A 130 -5.33 -6.90 21.72
N VAL A 131 -4.65 -5.94 21.07
CA VAL A 131 -4.84 -5.64 19.65
C VAL A 131 -3.52 -5.81 18.92
N PRO A 132 -3.46 -6.66 17.88
CA PRO A 132 -2.23 -6.83 17.10
C PRO A 132 -1.93 -5.58 16.27
N PRO A 133 -0.65 -5.33 15.92
CA PRO A 133 -0.28 -4.34 14.91
C PRO A 133 -0.90 -4.65 13.55
N GLY A 134 -1.05 -3.61 12.73
CA GLY A 134 -1.57 -3.75 11.37
C GLY A 134 -0.67 -4.60 10.49
N LEU A 135 -1.16 -5.74 10.03
CA LEU A 135 -0.37 -6.74 9.30
C LEU A 135 0.27 -6.19 8.01
N ALA A 136 -0.47 -5.41 7.21
CA ALA A 136 0.05 -4.90 5.94
C ALA A 136 1.09 -3.79 6.13
N SER A 137 0.85 -2.85 7.03
CA SER A 137 1.81 -1.80 7.35
C SER A 137 3.09 -2.35 7.98
N SER A 138 3.00 -3.39 8.81
CA SER A 138 4.16 -4.08 9.36
C SER A 138 4.99 -4.77 8.27
N TYR A 139 4.34 -5.48 7.35
CA TYR A 139 5.02 -6.06 6.20
C TYR A 139 5.76 -4.99 5.38
N ILE A 140 5.09 -3.89 5.05
CA ILE A 140 5.68 -2.79 4.28
C ILE A 140 6.87 -2.17 5.03
N PHE A 141 6.77 -1.94 6.33
CA PHE A 141 7.87 -1.38 7.11
C PHE A 141 9.12 -2.26 7.15
N ASN A 142 8.95 -3.57 6.97
CA ASN A 142 10.05 -4.53 6.92
C ASN A 142 10.74 -4.62 5.56
N LEU A 143 10.11 -4.13 4.49
CA LEU A 143 10.68 -4.21 3.15
C LEU A 143 11.98 -3.42 3.04
N LYS A 144 12.94 -3.98 2.28
CA LYS A 144 14.26 -3.40 2.05
C LYS A 144 14.51 -3.21 0.54
N PRO A 145 15.38 -2.28 0.16
CA PRO A 145 15.77 -2.12 -1.23
C PRO A 145 16.19 -3.46 -1.87
N GLY A 146 15.63 -3.75 -3.04
CA GLY A 146 15.83 -5.01 -3.75
C GLY A 146 14.78 -6.09 -3.51
N ASP A 147 13.98 -5.99 -2.45
CA ASP A 147 12.88 -6.93 -2.20
C ASP A 147 11.86 -6.89 -3.33
N LYS A 148 11.16 -8.02 -3.51
CA LYS A 148 10.09 -8.15 -4.50
C LYS A 148 8.72 -8.04 -3.84
N VAL A 149 7.84 -7.29 -4.48
CA VAL A 149 6.49 -7.03 -4.01
C VAL A 149 5.50 -7.26 -5.15
N SER A 150 4.51 -8.10 -4.91
CA SER A 150 3.42 -8.31 -5.87
C SER A 150 2.41 -7.18 -5.74
N VAL A 151 2.19 -6.46 -6.83
CA VAL A 151 1.26 -5.34 -6.91
C VAL A 151 0.32 -5.50 -8.08
N SER A 152 -0.90 -4.97 -7.94
CA SER A 152 -1.87 -4.90 -9.03
C SER A 152 -2.52 -3.52 -9.11
N GLY A 153 -2.93 -3.14 -10.31
CA GLY A 153 -3.57 -1.86 -10.57
C GLY A 153 -3.60 -1.47 -12.04
N PRO A 154 -3.91 -0.20 -12.34
CA PRO A 154 -4.40 0.82 -11.41
C PRO A 154 -5.88 0.59 -11.07
N TYR A 155 -6.26 1.03 -9.87
CA TYR A 155 -7.65 1.13 -9.42
C TYR A 155 -7.98 2.57 -9.08
N GLY A 156 -9.26 2.92 -9.02
CA GLY A 156 -9.70 4.22 -8.51
C GLY A 156 -11.06 4.63 -9.05
N GLU A 157 -11.78 5.38 -8.23
CA GLU A 157 -13.06 6.00 -8.56
C GLU A 157 -13.11 7.47 -8.10
N PHE A 158 -12.13 7.87 -7.29
CA PHE A 158 -12.06 9.21 -6.71
C PHE A 158 -11.07 10.09 -7.50
N PHE A 159 -11.53 10.56 -8.65
CA PHE A 159 -10.74 11.44 -9.52
C PHE A 159 -11.26 12.87 -9.49
N ILE A 160 -10.37 13.80 -9.90
CA ILE A 160 -10.74 15.18 -10.13
C ILE A 160 -11.86 15.25 -11.18
N LYS A 161 -12.87 16.05 -10.92
CA LYS A 161 -13.95 16.29 -11.89
C LYS A 161 -13.55 17.43 -12.82
N ASP A 162 -13.87 17.27 -14.10
CA ASP A 162 -13.74 18.35 -15.07
C ASP A 162 -14.80 19.41 -14.77
N THR A 163 -14.37 20.54 -14.21
CA THR A 163 -15.25 21.64 -13.77
C THR A 163 -14.47 22.95 -13.64
N ASP A 164 -15.10 24.06 -13.99
CA ASP A 164 -14.56 25.42 -13.78
C ASP A 164 -14.81 25.95 -12.35
N ARG A 165 -15.38 25.15 -11.46
CA ARG A 165 -15.65 25.55 -10.07
C ARG A 165 -14.37 25.47 -9.22
N GLU A 166 -14.30 26.36 -8.25
CA GLU A 166 -13.27 26.24 -7.20
C GLU A 166 -13.40 24.90 -6.48
N MET A 167 -12.24 24.27 -6.23
CA MET A 167 -12.15 23.01 -5.50
C MET A 167 -11.39 23.22 -4.21
N VAL A 168 -11.95 22.73 -3.11
CA VAL A 168 -11.31 22.71 -1.80
C VAL A 168 -10.89 21.28 -1.48
N TYR A 169 -9.59 21.09 -1.20
CA TYR A 169 -9.02 19.80 -0.77
C TYR A 169 -8.86 19.84 0.74
N ILE A 170 -9.44 18.84 1.42
CA ILE A 170 -9.34 18.71 2.86
C ILE A 170 -8.62 17.38 3.11
N GLY A 171 -7.44 17.46 3.74
CA GLY A 171 -6.63 16.32 4.15
C GLY A 171 -6.54 16.24 5.68
N GLY A 172 -6.41 15.03 6.22
CA GLY A 172 -6.26 14.78 7.66
C GLY A 172 -5.38 13.58 7.94
#